data_d77f4a11e5905494e975cb1d50c8387e
#
_entry.id   d77f4a11e5905494e975cb1d50c8387e
#
_cell.length_a   1.000
_cell.length_b   1.000
_cell.length_c   1.000
_cell.angle_alpha   90.00
_cell.angle_beta   90.00
_cell.angle_gamma   90.00
#
_symmetry.space_group_name_H-M   'P 1'
#
loop_
_entity.id
_entity.type
_entity.pdbx_description
1 polymer ?
#
loop_
_entity_poly.entity_id
_entity_poly.type
_entity_poly.pdbx_seq_one_letter_code
_entity_poly.pdbx_strand_id
1 'polypeptide(L)'
;MIDQNILPWVEDREEEGYPIWEDYEAVQRSTYFLDRQGEFIYQFNITTLDPENPEDYSYFINLILDFRANNGPNVLRVSEDYISIQNAIENAGNGDIILVEPGVYNEHINFLDKNISLVALPYSGYEHNITGSVVLDGGGQGSVVTINDGQDQSSILLGFEIQNGYSQNYGGGILIENSSPTIDRNVIHNNIAGNCGGGGGGIAVLGSSYPYIFGNEIFDNTVQGDCDCICYFGGGIYVDSLAWPVLGGSTTIGNVFFDNYADLGKLLYKNFSADSYIWDPIYAHHNYFEECPPDSIDVYPLNAWDLDNCHSIDFVENDPTIQLGSFHLNPNYPNPFNPLTNISISVADPSSVSLTIHDLKGTLIDQWKTFLEIGNHVYVWDAQTLPSGIYFIKVESSQFYDTQKAILLK
;
A
#
# COMPACT_ATOMS: atom_id res chain seq x y z
N MET A 1 -19.28 9.20 -2.64
CA MET A 1 -17.88 9.33 -2.24
C MET A 1 -17.06 9.00 -3.47
N ILE A 2 -16.36 9.93 -4.03
CA ILE A 2 -15.43 9.69 -5.12
C ILE A 2 -14.12 9.30 -4.44
N ASP A 3 -13.69 8.08 -4.73
CA ASP A 3 -12.52 7.44 -4.16
C ASP A 3 -11.26 8.28 -4.42
N GLN A 4 -10.54 8.47 -3.40
CA GLN A 4 -9.20 8.95 -3.12
C GLN A 4 -8.30 9.15 -4.35
N ASN A 5 -8.39 10.20 -5.10
CA ASN A 5 -7.33 10.77 -5.94
C ASN A 5 -7.79 11.62 -7.12
N ILE A 6 -9.07 11.89 -7.28
CA ILE A 6 -9.55 12.80 -8.32
C ILE A 6 -10.57 13.75 -7.69
N LEU A 7 -10.15 14.96 -7.37
CA LEU A 7 -10.94 16.08 -6.88
C LEU A 7 -11.85 15.72 -5.69
N PRO A 8 -11.59 16.19 -4.50
CA PRO A 8 -12.54 16.05 -3.40
C PRO A 8 -13.86 16.73 -3.80
N TRP A 9 -14.91 15.93 -4.00
CA TRP A 9 -16.25 16.47 -3.93
C TRP A 9 -16.50 16.85 -2.48
N VAL A 10 -16.51 18.10 -2.20
CA VAL A 10 -17.04 18.58 -0.94
C VAL A 10 -18.51 18.89 -1.19
N GLU A 11 -19.40 18.14 -0.56
CA GLU A 11 -20.82 18.45 -0.54
C GLU A 11 -21.01 19.60 0.45
N ASP A 12 -21.25 20.77 -0.06
CA ASP A 12 -21.56 21.94 0.76
C ASP A 12 -23.01 21.83 1.25
N ARG A 13 -23.20 21.54 2.54
CA ARG A 13 -24.50 21.23 3.11
C ARG A 13 -25.11 22.43 3.80
N GLU A 14 -26.40 22.67 3.54
CA GLU A 14 -27.19 23.71 4.20
C GLU A 14 -27.17 23.55 5.73
N GLU A 15 -27.16 22.29 6.22
CA GLU A 15 -27.11 21.97 7.64
C GLU A 15 -25.81 22.41 8.32
N GLU A 16 -24.73 22.55 7.56
CA GLU A 16 -23.39 22.96 8.01
C GLU A 16 -23.11 24.44 7.74
N GLY A 17 -24.08 25.18 7.18
CA GLY A 17 -23.95 26.62 6.91
C GLY A 17 -23.14 26.97 5.66
N TYR A 18 -22.98 26.02 4.73
CA TYR A 18 -22.23 26.20 3.47
C TYR A 18 -20.78 26.68 3.68
N PRO A 19 -19.95 25.98 4.46
CA PRO A 19 -18.60 26.41 4.82
C PRO A 19 -17.72 26.72 3.60
N ILE A 20 -17.86 25.99 2.49
CA ILE A 20 -17.07 26.22 1.28
C ILE A 20 -17.40 27.56 0.64
N TRP A 21 -18.65 28.02 0.73
CA TRP A 21 -19.02 29.30 0.18
C TRP A 21 -18.40 30.47 0.97
N GLU A 22 -18.20 30.27 2.26
CA GLU A 22 -17.53 31.27 3.11
C GLU A 22 -16.00 31.22 2.95
N ASP A 23 -15.42 30.03 2.96
CA ASP A 23 -13.98 29.87 2.93
C ASP A 23 -13.33 30.25 1.58
N TYR A 24 -14.03 30.00 0.46
CA TYR A 24 -13.52 30.24 -0.89
C TYR A 24 -14.27 31.31 -1.67
N GLU A 25 -15.14 32.09 -1.03
CA GLU A 25 -16.02 33.06 -1.69
C GLU A 25 -16.78 32.42 -2.88
N ALA A 26 -17.23 31.16 -2.69
CA ALA A 26 -17.76 30.34 -3.75
C ALA A 26 -19.00 30.92 -4.40
N VAL A 27 -19.06 30.83 -5.72
CA VAL A 27 -20.21 31.26 -6.53
C VAL A 27 -20.95 30.00 -6.98
N GLN A 28 -22.28 30.03 -6.87
CA GLN A 28 -23.15 28.95 -7.30
C GLN A 28 -22.81 28.46 -8.72
N ARG A 29 -22.69 27.15 -8.91
CA ARG A 29 -22.28 26.46 -10.14
C ARG A 29 -20.84 26.73 -10.61
N SER A 30 -19.92 26.96 -9.69
CA SER A 30 -18.50 26.97 -9.96
C SER A 30 -17.84 25.67 -9.52
N THR A 31 -16.85 25.23 -10.29
CA THR A 31 -15.94 24.18 -9.90
C THR A 31 -14.63 24.79 -9.44
N TYR A 32 -14.14 24.33 -8.29
CA TYR A 32 -12.90 24.80 -7.68
C TYR A 32 -11.86 23.70 -7.81
N PHE A 33 -10.71 24.07 -8.31
CA PHE A 33 -9.55 23.19 -8.38
C PHE A 33 -8.63 23.54 -7.22
N LEU A 34 -8.34 22.55 -6.39
CA LEU A 34 -7.43 22.65 -5.26
C LEU A 34 -6.22 21.76 -5.55
N ASP A 35 -5.04 22.13 -5.03
CA ASP A 35 -3.91 21.25 -5.00
C ASP A 35 -4.08 20.15 -3.92
N ARG A 36 -3.04 19.33 -3.75
CA ARG A 36 -3.08 18.22 -2.76
C ARG A 36 -3.07 18.70 -1.31
N GLN A 37 -2.64 19.92 -1.06
CA GLN A 37 -2.62 20.57 0.24
C GLN A 37 -3.94 21.25 0.54
N GLY A 38 -4.89 21.24 -0.41
CA GLY A 38 -6.18 21.92 -0.32
C GLY A 38 -6.10 23.40 -0.67
N GLU A 39 -4.97 23.88 -1.20
CA GLU A 39 -4.80 25.26 -1.60
C GLU A 39 -5.51 25.54 -2.93
N PHE A 40 -6.12 26.71 -3.04
CA PHE A 40 -6.86 27.10 -4.23
C PHE A 40 -5.94 27.31 -5.44
N ILE A 41 -6.24 26.61 -6.54
CA ILE A 41 -5.53 26.75 -7.82
C ILE A 41 -6.33 27.56 -8.82
N TYR A 42 -7.60 27.18 -9.04
CA TYR A 42 -8.41 27.76 -10.11
C TYR A 42 -9.89 27.57 -9.88
N GLN A 43 -10.69 28.55 -10.33
CA GLN A 43 -12.15 28.48 -10.32
C GLN A 43 -12.67 28.49 -11.75
N PHE A 44 -13.60 27.62 -12.04
CA PHE A 44 -14.27 27.54 -13.33
C PHE A 44 -15.79 27.54 -13.16
N ASN A 45 -16.47 28.45 -13.86
CA ASN A 45 -17.94 28.53 -13.84
C ASN A 45 -18.53 27.53 -14.85
N ILE A 46 -19.17 26.48 -14.35
CA ILE A 46 -19.79 25.42 -15.17
C ILE A 46 -21.14 25.81 -15.75
N THR A 47 -21.69 26.97 -15.42
CA THR A 47 -23.01 27.41 -15.91
C THR A 47 -23.01 27.62 -17.43
N THR A 48 -21.85 27.91 -18.01
CA THR A 48 -21.70 28.17 -19.44
C THR A 48 -21.54 26.92 -20.27
N LEU A 49 -21.41 25.76 -19.63
CA LEU A 49 -21.24 24.48 -20.30
C LEU A 49 -22.55 23.74 -20.36
N ASP A 50 -22.84 23.20 -21.53
CA ASP A 50 -23.92 22.23 -21.75
C ASP A 50 -23.35 20.81 -21.68
N PRO A 51 -23.68 20.00 -20.65
CA PRO A 51 -23.15 18.64 -20.51
C PRO A 51 -23.63 17.69 -21.63
N GLU A 52 -24.68 18.06 -22.38
CA GLU A 52 -25.14 17.31 -23.53
C GLU A 52 -24.41 17.73 -24.81
N ASN A 53 -23.68 18.84 -24.81
CA ASN A 53 -22.84 19.27 -25.92
C ASN A 53 -21.46 18.60 -25.85
N PRO A 54 -21.07 17.76 -26.84
CA PRO A 54 -19.78 17.06 -26.82
C PRO A 54 -18.56 17.98 -26.80
N GLU A 55 -18.66 19.19 -27.36
CA GLU A 55 -17.54 20.16 -27.36
C GLU A 55 -17.33 20.76 -25.96
N ASP A 56 -18.39 21.13 -25.28
CA ASP A 56 -18.33 21.67 -23.92
C ASP A 56 -17.85 20.60 -22.91
N TYR A 57 -18.34 19.38 -23.06
CA TYR A 57 -17.88 18.24 -22.27
C TYR A 57 -16.40 17.98 -22.50
N SER A 58 -15.96 17.95 -23.77
CA SER A 58 -14.55 17.74 -24.11
C SER A 58 -13.67 18.86 -23.58
N TYR A 59 -14.11 20.10 -23.64
CA TYR A 59 -13.40 21.25 -23.07
C TYR A 59 -13.21 21.09 -21.56
N PHE A 60 -14.26 20.73 -20.83
CA PHE A 60 -14.17 20.56 -19.37
C PHE A 60 -13.26 19.39 -18.98
N ILE A 61 -13.34 18.27 -19.68
CA ILE A 61 -12.43 17.14 -19.46
C ILE A 61 -10.98 17.53 -19.75
N ASN A 62 -10.71 18.24 -20.84
CA ASN A 62 -9.35 18.68 -21.16
C ASN A 62 -8.81 19.66 -20.12
N LEU A 63 -9.65 20.56 -19.59
CA LEU A 63 -9.30 21.45 -18.50
C LEU A 63 -8.86 20.68 -17.24
N ILE A 64 -9.62 19.64 -16.87
CA ILE A 64 -9.24 18.76 -15.75
C ILE A 64 -7.93 18.05 -16.02
N LEU A 65 -7.74 17.53 -17.24
CA LEU A 65 -6.53 16.81 -17.63
C LEU A 65 -5.31 17.73 -17.66
N ASP A 66 -5.46 18.98 -18.12
CA ASP A 66 -4.40 20.00 -18.12
C ASP A 66 -4.00 20.38 -16.68
N PHE A 67 -4.96 20.56 -15.79
CA PHE A 67 -4.66 20.81 -14.37
C PHE A 67 -3.94 19.63 -13.73
N ARG A 68 -4.37 18.41 -14.06
CA ARG A 68 -3.70 17.18 -13.59
C ARG A 68 -2.28 17.07 -14.13
N ALA A 69 -2.06 17.36 -15.40
CA ALA A 69 -0.73 17.30 -16.03
C ALA A 69 0.24 18.34 -15.47
N ASN A 70 -0.27 19.52 -15.08
CA ASN A 70 0.54 20.62 -14.57
C ASN A 70 0.69 20.66 -13.05
N ASN A 71 -0.18 19.97 -12.31
CA ASN A 71 -0.21 19.98 -10.85
C ASN A 71 -0.31 18.55 -10.25
N GLY A 72 -0.22 17.53 -11.08
CA GLY A 72 -0.17 16.12 -10.66
C GLY A 72 1.22 15.75 -10.13
N PRO A 73 1.37 14.54 -9.55
CA PRO A 73 2.66 14.05 -9.14
C PRO A 73 3.58 13.89 -10.35
N ASN A 74 4.83 14.28 -10.19
CA ASN A 74 5.84 13.81 -11.14
C ASN A 74 6.05 12.31 -10.96
N VAL A 75 6.31 11.64 -12.06
CA VAL A 75 6.71 10.24 -12.05
C VAL A 75 8.19 10.17 -12.41
N LEU A 76 9.00 9.81 -11.40
CA LEU A 76 10.44 9.65 -11.54
C LEU A 76 10.75 8.15 -11.70
N ARG A 77 11.61 7.79 -12.65
CA ARG A 77 11.96 6.38 -12.91
C ARG A 77 13.40 6.11 -12.55
N VAL A 78 13.61 5.18 -11.63
CA VAL A 78 14.94 4.68 -11.28
C VAL A 78 15.38 3.71 -12.37
N SER A 79 16.63 3.82 -12.80
CA SER A 79 17.29 3.21 -13.93
C SER A 79 17.11 3.93 -15.29
N GLU A 80 16.00 4.63 -15.51
CA GLU A 80 15.83 5.47 -16.71
C GLU A 80 16.31 6.91 -16.48
N ASP A 81 15.78 7.56 -15.43
CA ASP A 81 16.03 8.98 -15.13
C ASP A 81 17.08 9.17 -14.03
N TYR A 82 17.17 8.22 -13.09
CA TYR A 82 18.02 8.30 -11.91
C TYR A 82 18.86 7.05 -11.74
N ILE A 83 20.11 7.23 -11.28
CA ILE A 83 21.08 6.13 -11.11
C ILE A 83 20.87 5.33 -9.82
N SER A 84 20.14 5.89 -8.86
CA SER A 84 19.84 5.26 -7.57
C SER A 84 18.48 5.72 -7.05
N ILE A 85 17.91 4.92 -6.14
CA ILE A 85 16.64 5.23 -5.49
C ILE A 85 16.79 6.48 -4.62
N GLN A 86 17.85 6.57 -3.82
CA GLN A 86 18.08 7.73 -2.97
C GLN A 86 18.22 9.01 -3.77
N ASN A 87 18.88 8.95 -4.94
CA ASN A 87 19.00 10.13 -5.81
C ASN A 87 17.65 10.56 -6.40
N ALA A 88 16.76 9.62 -6.72
CA ALA A 88 15.39 9.94 -7.13
C ALA A 88 14.62 10.61 -5.97
N ILE A 89 14.73 10.08 -4.75
CA ILE A 89 14.10 10.68 -3.55
C ILE A 89 14.60 12.11 -3.32
N GLU A 90 15.90 12.37 -3.43
CA GLU A 90 16.49 13.71 -3.27
C GLU A 90 15.91 14.73 -4.25
N ASN A 91 15.54 14.29 -5.46
CA ASN A 91 14.99 15.15 -6.52
C ASN A 91 13.45 15.17 -6.55
N ALA A 92 12.77 14.29 -5.85
CA ALA A 92 11.31 14.27 -5.76
C ALA A 92 10.77 15.43 -4.90
N GLY A 93 9.56 15.86 -5.17
CA GLY A 93 8.75 16.73 -4.34
C GLY A 93 7.67 15.95 -3.58
N ASN A 94 7.00 16.62 -2.63
CA ASN A 94 5.86 16.02 -1.94
C ASN A 94 4.77 15.58 -2.92
N GLY A 95 4.32 14.34 -2.74
CA GLY A 95 3.31 13.71 -3.58
C GLY A 95 3.83 13.08 -4.86
N ASP A 96 5.11 13.17 -5.18
CA ASP A 96 5.67 12.52 -6.37
C ASP A 96 5.71 10.99 -6.22
N ILE A 97 5.73 10.32 -7.37
CA ILE A 97 5.79 8.86 -7.47
C ILE A 97 7.15 8.46 -8.02
N ILE A 98 7.84 7.60 -7.31
CA ILE A 98 9.12 7.03 -7.75
C ILE A 98 8.89 5.57 -8.11
N LEU A 99 9.07 5.24 -9.38
CA LEU A 99 8.96 3.89 -9.91
C LEU A 99 10.36 3.27 -10.00
N VAL A 100 10.53 2.10 -9.42
CA VAL A 100 11.81 1.40 -9.37
C VAL A 100 11.74 0.11 -10.21
N GLU A 101 12.60 -0.01 -11.21
CA GLU A 101 12.68 -1.19 -12.06
C GLU A 101 13.28 -2.39 -11.31
N PRO A 102 12.96 -3.64 -11.74
CA PRO A 102 13.52 -4.85 -11.13
C PRO A 102 15.04 -4.85 -11.07
N GLY A 103 15.59 -5.21 -9.92
CA GLY A 103 17.02 -5.23 -9.69
C GLY A 103 17.37 -5.32 -8.21
N VAL A 104 18.65 -5.47 -7.92
CA VAL A 104 19.20 -5.45 -6.55
C VAL A 104 19.85 -4.09 -6.31
N TYR A 105 19.35 -3.36 -5.35
CA TYR A 105 19.80 -2.03 -4.95
C TYR A 105 20.47 -2.12 -3.59
N ASN A 106 21.80 -1.98 -3.58
CA ASN A 106 22.57 -1.96 -2.33
C ASN A 106 22.59 -0.53 -1.80
N GLU A 107 21.46 -0.10 -1.27
CA GLU A 107 21.21 1.27 -0.81
C GLU A 107 20.53 1.28 0.56
N HIS A 108 20.78 2.34 1.32
CA HIS A 108 20.00 2.70 2.49
C HIS A 108 19.10 3.88 2.12
N ILE A 109 17.80 3.65 2.20
CA ILE A 109 16.80 4.59 1.74
C ILE A 109 16.33 5.46 2.90
N ASN A 110 16.39 6.76 2.71
CA ASN A 110 15.79 7.75 3.62
C ASN A 110 14.77 8.59 2.85
N PHE A 111 13.54 8.65 3.34
CA PHE A 111 12.47 9.44 2.73
C PHE A 111 12.67 10.95 2.88
N LEU A 112 13.64 11.38 3.73
CA LEU A 112 13.88 12.78 4.07
C LEU A 112 12.60 13.41 4.66
N ASP A 113 12.34 14.69 4.40
CA ASP A 113 11.13 15.42 4.81
C ASP A 113 9.99 15.33 3.76
N LYS A 114 9.90 14.21 3.02
CA LYS A 114 9.02 14.11 1.84
C LYS A 114 7.94 13.06 2.00
N ASN A 115 6.72 13.45 1.64
CA ASN A 115 5.61 12.53 1.42
C ASN A 115 5.62 12.10 -0.05
N ILE A 116 6.14 10.92 -0.34
CA ILE A 116 6.31 10.35 -1.68
C ILE A 116 5.76 8.93 -1.75
N SER A 117 5.46 8.46 -2.95
CA SER A 117 5.15 7.05 -3.19
C SER A 117 6.34 6.37 -3.86
N LEU A 118 7.04 5.51 -3.11
CA LEU A 118 8.12 4.67 -3.62
C LEU A 118 7.56 3.29 -3.97
N VAL A 119 7.60 2.93 -5.26
CA VAL A 119 6.88 1.78 -5.82
C VAL A 119 7.80 0.88 -6.63
N ALA A 120 7.86 -0.39 -6.27
CA ALA A 120 8.59 -1.42 -7.02
C ALA A 120 7.83 -1.85 -8.29
N LEU A 121 8.53 -2.06 -9.40
CA LEU A 121 7.98 -2.57 -10.66
C LEU A 121 8.52 -3.98 -11.00
N PRO A 122 7.79 -4.81 -11.77
CA PRO A 122 6.37 -4.64 -12.05
C PRO A 122 5.57 -4.90 -10.78
N TYR A 123 4.77 -3.94 -10.38
CA TYR A 123 3.82 -4.15 -9.30
C TYR A 123 2.71 -5.07 -9.82
N SER A 124 2.87 -6.35 -9.67
CA SER A 124 1.88 -7.37 -10.03
C SER A 124 1.14 -7.86 -8.80
N GLY A 125 0.82 -7.01 -7.92
CA GLY A 125 -0.09 -7.18 -6.77
C GLY A 125 -0.05 -8.47 -5.92
N TYR A 126 0.46 -9.62 -6.39
CA TYR A 126 0.35 -10.90 -5.67
C TYR A 126 1.28 -12.04 -6.12
N GLU A 127 2.33 -11.82 -6.91
CA GLU A 127 3.21 -12.96 -7.24
C GLU A 127 4.59 -12.84 -6.60
N HIS A 128 4.92 -13.76 -5.67
CA HIS A 128 6.25 -13.95 -5.13
C HIS A 128 7.24 -14.70 -6.06
N ASN A 129 6.83 -15.01 -7.27
CA ASN A 129 7.69 -15.64 -8.29
C ASN A 129 7.96 -14.68 -9.45
N ILE A 130 8.33 -13.44 -9.12
CA ILE A 130 8.73 -12.51 -10.17
C ILE A 130 10.20 -12.78 -10.48
N THR A 131 10.46 -13.23 -11.71
CA THR A 131 11.76 -13.08 -12.33
C THR A 131 12.00 -11.56 -12.45
N GLY A 132 12.52 -10.94 -11.38
CA GLY A 132 12.78 -9.53 -11.33
C GLY A 132 12.10 -8.77 -10.19
N SER A 133 12.23 -9.22 -8.92
CA SER A 133 11.88 -8.40 -7.74
C SER A 133 12.78 -7.17 -7.64
N VAL A 134 12.25 -6.11 -7.03
CA VAL A 134 13.06 -4.96 -6.63
C VAL A 134 13.55 -5.22 -5.21
N VAL A 135 14.81 -5.57 -5.10
CA VAL A 135 15.44 -5.92 -3.82
C VAL A 135 16.20 -4.74 -3.27
N LEU A 136 15.86 -4.30 -2.06
CA LEU A 136 16.66 -3.39 -1.25
C LEU A 136 17.53 -4.22 -0.30
N ASP A 137 18.83 -4.21 -0.54
CA ASP A 137 19.81 -4.98 0.24
C ASP A 137 20.65 -4.03 1.10
N GLY A 138 20.52 -4.15 2.42
CA GLY A 138 21.23 -3.32 3.39
C GLY A 138 22.70 -3.69 3.60
N GLY A 139 23.18 -4.78 3.01
CA GLY A 139 24.59 -5.19 3.10
C GLY A 139 25.11 -5.40 4.53
N GLY A 140 24.25 -5.67 5.49
CA GLY A 140 24.60 -5.84 6.90
C GLY A 140 24.96 -4.54 7.63
N GLN A 141 24.44 -3.39 7.19
CA GLN A 141 24.73 -2.09 7.81
C GLN A 141 23.44 -1.25 7.89
N GLY A 142 23.14 -0.66 9.05
CA GLY A 142 22.01 0.25 9.25
C GLY A 142 20.63 -0.36 8.94
N SER A 143 19.61 0.45 9.11
CA SER A 143 18.27 0.13 8.59
C SER A 143 18.25 0.25 7.07
N VAL A 144 17.57 -0.66 6.38
CA VAL A 144 17.47 -0.59 4.90
C VAL A 144 16.64 0.60 4.48
N VAL A 145 15.52 0.83 5.18
CA VAL A 145 14.62 1.97 4.94
C VAL A 145 14.43 2.76 6.24
N THR A 146 14.53 4.08 6.15
CA THR A 146 14.30 5.01 7.26
C THR A 146 13.24 6.05 6.87
N ILE A 147 12.23 6.23 7.72
CA ILE A 147 11.12 7.17 7.57
C ILE A 147 10.94 7.88 8.92
N ASN A 148 11.53 9.08 9.08
CA ASN A 148 11.68 9.68 10.40
C ASN A 148 11.57 11.21 10.45
N ASP A 149 11.05 11.85 9.42
CA ASP A 149 10.96 13.32 9.31
C ASP A 149 9.50 13.81 9.18
N GLY A 150 8.55 13.14 9.88
CA GLY A 150 7.16 13.59 9.99
C GLY A 150 6.26 13.21 8.81
N GLN A 151 6.63 12.20 8.04
CA GLN A 151 5.80 11.67 6.96
C GLN A 151 4.42 11.22 7.46
N ASP A 152 3.40 11.47 6.67
CA ASP A 152 2.03 11.01 6.90
C ASP A 152 1.68 9.76 6.05
N GLN A 153 0.42 9.30 6.10
CA GLN A 153 -0.06 8.10 5.40
C GLN A 153 -0.05 8.23 3.87
N SER A 154 0.15 9.43 3.31
CA SER A 154 0.35 9.62 1.87
C SER A 154 1.75 9.23 1.40
N SER A 155 2.67 9.03 2.36
CA SER A 155 3.99 8.46 2.13
C SER A 155 3.89 6.95 2.04
N ILE A 156 4.24 6.36 0.91
CA ILE A 156 3.97 4.95 0.61
C ILE A 156 5.28 4.23 0.24
N LEU A 157 5.50 3.07 0.86
CA LEU A 157 6.52 2.10 0.47
C LEU A 157 5.82 0.82 0.00
N LEU A 158 5.96 0.48 -1.28
CA LEU A 158 5.11 -0.52 -1.92
C LEU A 158 5.88 -1.53 -2.77
N GLY A 159 5.77 -2.82 -2.45
CA GLY A 159 6.12 -3.93 -3.32
C GLY A 159 7.60 -4.33 -3.33
N PHE A 160 8.42 -3.89 -2.38
CA PHE A 160 9.84 -4.18 -2.28
C PHE A 160 10.13 -5.47 -1.52
N GLU A 161 11.22 -6.15 -1.90
CA GLU A 161 11.91 -7.11 -1.06
C GLU A 161 13.00 -6.39 -0.27
N ILE A 162 12.97 -6.48 1.07
CA ILE A 162 13.81 -5.70 1.99
C ILE A 162 14.59 -6.64 2.87
N GLN A 163 15.89 -6.71 2.65
CA GLN A 163 16.75 -7.70 3.29
C GLN A 163 18.11 -7.19 3.74
N ASN A 164 18.77 -8.00 4.57
CA ASN A 164 20.15 -7.80 5.01
C ASN A 164 20.42 -6.45 5.70
N GLY A 165 19.42 -5.84 6.31
CA GLY A 165 19.61 -4.69 7.19
C GLY A 165 20.20 -5.11 8.53
N TYR A 166 21.06 -4.26 9.11
CA TYR A 166 21.59 -4.45 10.44
C TYR A 166 21.60 -3.14 11.21
N SER A 167 20.58 -2.93 12.02
CA SER A 167 20.53 -1.77 12.94
C SER A 167 21.13 -2.13 14.29
N GLN A 168 21.90 -1.22 14.87
CA GLN A 168 22.46 -1.45 16.21
C GLN A 168 21.39 -1.42 17.31
N ASN A 169 20.24 -0.79 17.08
CA ASN A 169 19.19 -0.64 18.09
C ASN A 169 17.82 -1.09 17.59
N TYR A 170 17.24 -0.37 16.63
CA TYR A 170 15.85 -0.55 16.20
C TYR A 170 15.72 -0.59 14.68
N GLY A 171 14.81 -1.42 14.18
CA GLY A 171 14.42 -1.45 12.78
C GLY A 171 15.54 -1.92 11.86
N GLY A 172 15.85 -3.21 11.83
CA GLY A 172 16.85 -3.75 10.91
C GLY A 172 16.44 -3.56 9.45
N GLY A 173 15.23 -3.95 9.09
CA GLY A 173 14.65 -3.69 7.77
C GLY A 173 14.15 -2.26 7.64
N ILE A 174 13.14 -1.87 8.42
CA ILE A 174 12.50 -0.57 8.34
C ILE A 174 12.49 0.12 9.72
N LEU A 175 12.94 1.36 9.76
CA LEU A 175 12.82 2.24 10.91
C LEU A 175 11.79 3.33 10.61
N ILE A 176 10.72 3.39 11.41
CA ILE A 176 9.71 4.45 11.39
C ILE A 176 9.78 5.18 12.72
N GLU A 177 10.07 6.49 12.71
CA GLU A 177 10.17 7.27 13.94
C GLU A 177 9.47 8.62 13.75
N ASN A 178 8.54 8.98 14.64
CA ASN A 178 7.75 10.22 14.60
C ASN A 178 7.12 10.46 13.20
N SER A 179 6.71 9.37 12.53
CA SER A 179 6.18 9.37 11.17
C SER A 179 5.08 8.32 11.02
N SER A 180 4.19 8.52 10.07
CA SER A 180 2.99 7.69 9.93
C SER A 180 2.77 7.25 8.47
N PRO A 181 3.76 6.58 7.84
CA PRO A 181 3.66 6.14 6.44
C PRO A 181 2.69 4.96 6.26
N THR A 182 2.46 4.63 4.99
CA THR A 182 1.86 3.38 4.56
C THR A 182 2.94 2.41 4.08
N ILE A 183 3.01 1.23 4.69
CA ILE A 183 3.93 0.13 4.33
C ILE A 183 3.07 -1.01 3.77
N ASP A 184 3.09 -1.19 2.45
CA ASP A 184 2.15 -2.05 1.77
C ASP A 184 2.83 -3.09 0.88
N ARG A 185 2.47 -4.36 1.04
CA ARG A 185 2.87 -5.49 0.18
C ARG A 185 4.38 -5.61 -0.07
N ASN A 186 5.17 -5.40 0.98
CA ASN A 186 6.61 -5.66 0.95
C ASN A 186 6.93 -7.05 1.50
N VAL A 187 8.04 -7.61 1.10
CA VAL A 187 8.63 -8.83 1.66
C VAL A 187 9.83 -8.41 2.50
N ILE A 188 9.74 -8.58 3.81
CA ILE A 188 10.72 -8.04 4.78
C ILE A 188 11.33 -9.21 5.54
N HIS A 189 12.58 -9.55 5.21
CA HIS A 189 13.21 -10.74 5.77
C HIS A 189 14.73 -10.62 5.93
N ASN A 190 15.30 -11.51 6.74
CA ASN A 190 16.74 -11.56 7.01
C ASN A 190 17.32 -10.22 7.50
N ASN A 191 16.53 -9.44 8.23
CA ASN A 191 17.00 -8.20 8.83
C ASN A 191 17.25 -8.38 10.32
N ILE A 192 18.20 -7.64 10.85
CA ILE A 192 18.69 -7.79 12.21
C ILE A 192 18.64 -6.45 12.94
N ALA A 193 18.02 -6.43 14.11
CA ALA A 193 18.21 -5.37 15.12
C ALA A 193 19.10 -5.91 16.23
N GLY A 194 20.10 -5.13 16.63
CA GLY A 194 21.08 -5.52 17.64
C GLY A 194 20.94 -4.74 18.93
N ASN A 195 21.82 -5.06 19.93
CA ASN A 195 21.92 -4.42 21.24
C ASN A 195 20.83 -4.77 22.27
N CYS A 196 21.20 -4.54 23.53
CA CYS A 196 20.34 -4.73 24.69
C CYS A 196 19.21 -3.70 24.68
N GLY A 197 17.98 -4.15 24.65
CA GLY A 197 16.80 -3.30 24.60
C GLY A 197 16.43 -2.81 23.20
N GLY A 198 17.11 -3.32 22.15
CA GLY A 198 16.73 -3.11 20.76
C GLY A 198 15.53 -3.92 20.36
N GLY A 199 14.95 -3.60 19.21
CA GLY A 199 13.76 -4.30 18.69
C GLY A 199 13.42 -4.01 17.24
N GLY A 200 12.52 -4.82 16.72
CA GLY A 200 12.08 -4.72 15.33
C GLY A 200 13.16 -5.18 14.35
N GLY A 201 13.49 -6.47 14.36
CA GLY A 201 14.38 -7.02 13.33
C GLY A 201 13.88 -6.66 11.93
N GLY A 202 12.60 -6.88 11.67
CA GLY A 202 11.93 -6.44 10.45
C GLY A 202 11.59 -4.95 10.48
N ILE A 203 10.67 -4.53 11.36
CA ILE A 203 10.17 -3.15 11.43
C ILE A 203 10.21 -2.64 12.87
N ALA A 204 10.67 -1.41 13.08
CA ALA A 204 10.47 -0.69 14.33
C ALA A 204 9.61 0.55 14.11
N VAL A 205 8.64 0.75 15.01
CA VAL A 205 7.73 1.92 15.03
C VAL A 205 7.92 2.66 16.32
N LEU A 206 8.56 3.82 16.26
CA LEU A 206 9.03 4.58 17.41
C LEU A 206 8.36 5.95 17.51
N GLY A 207 8.33 6.50 18.75
CA GLY A 207 7.80 7.83 19.00
C GLY A 207 6.31 7.97 18.66
N SER A 208 5.88 9.19 18.33
CA SER A 208 4.47 9.47 17.97
C SER A 208 4.19 9.06 16.54
N SER A 209 4.10 7.76 16.27
CA SER A 209 3.92 7.18 14.93
C SER A 209 2.63 6.36 14.84
N TYR A 210 1.89 6.56 13.73
CA TYR A 210 0.61 5.92 13.45
C TYR A 210 0.56 5.32 12.02
N PRO A 211 1.56 4.49 11.63
CA PRO A 211 1.62 3.98 10.27
C PRO A 211 0.52 2.96 9.97
N TYR A 212 0.20 2.82 8.69
CA TYR A 212 -0.58 1.70 8.16
C TYR A 212 0.39 0.65 7.62
N ILE A 213 0.30 -0.59 8.14
CA ILE A 213 1.17 -1.72 7.76
C ILE A 213 0.27 -2.89 7.39
N PHE A 214 0.18 -3.21 6.10
CA PHE A 214 -0.71 -4.27 5.62
C PHE A 214 -0.18 -4.96 4.37
N GLY A 215 -0.58 -6.23 4.18
CA GLY A 215 -0.19 -7.03 3.03
C GLY A 215 1.30 -7.40 2.96
N ASN A 216 2.06 -7.16 4.02
CA ASN A 216 3.49 -7.47 4.02
C ASN A 216 3.74 -8.92 4.47
N GLU A 217 4.81 -9.53 3.95
CA GLU A 217 5.38 -10.76 4.49
C GLU A 217 6.59 -10.43 5.33
N ILE A 218 6.58 -10.84 6.59
CA ILE A 218 7.57 -10.46 7.58
C ILE A 218 8.09 -11.75 8.25
N PHE A 219 9.26 -12.21 7.83
CA PHE A 219 9.81 -13.48 8.28
C PHE A 219 11.34 -13.48 8.35
N ASP A 220 11.92 -14.45 9.05
CA ASP A 220 13.36 -14.59 9.24
C ASP A 220 14.06 -13.31 9.72
N ASN A 221 13.35 -12.42 10.42
CA ASN A 221 13.94 -11.23 11.02
C ASN A 221 14.31 -11.53 12.48
N THR A 222 15.42 -10.97 12.91
CA THR A 222 16.02 -11.34 14.20
C THR A 222 16.35 -10.11 15.04
N VAL A 223 16.11 -10.20 16.35
CA VAL A 223 16.71 -9.29 17.34
C VAL A 223 17.75 -10.09 18.13
N GLN A 224 18.99 -9.63 18.13
CA GLN A 224 20.11 -10.33 18.79
C GLN A 224 21.18 -9.35 19.32
N GLY A 225 21.93 -9.77 20.33
CA GLY A 225 23.04 -9.01 20.90
C GLY A 225 23.78 -9.83 21.98
N ASP A 226 24.75 -9.21 22.66
CA ASP A 226 25.60 -9.85 23.66
C ASP A 226 25.14 -9.50 25.10
N CYS A 227 23.87 -9.75 25.41
CA CYS A 227 23.33 -9.45 26.74
C CYS A 227 22.85 -10.71 27.45
N ASP A 228 23.21 -10.82 28.72
CA ASP A 228 22.73 -11.88 29.63
C ASP A 228 21.35 -11.51 30.25
N CYS A 229 20.40 -11.00 29.45
CA CYS A 229 19.07 -10.61 29.91
C CYS A 229 17.99 -10.92 28.86
N ILE A 230 16.74 -10.98 29.26
CA ILE A 230 15.60 -10.97 28.35
C ILE A 230 15.43 -9.53 27.88
N CYS A 231 15.99 -9.18 26.72
CA CYS A 231 16.06 -7.80 26.24
C CYS A 231 16.06 -7.68 24.71
N TYR A 232 15.59 -8.71 24.01
CA TYR A 232 15.39 -8.74 22.57
C TYR A 232 13.91 -8.80 22.28
N PHE A 233 13.38 -7.77 21.59
CA PHE A 233 11.95 -7.55 21.49
C PHE A 233 11.49 -7.32 20.05
N GLY A 234 10.40 -8.00 19.63
CA GLY A 234 9.80 -7.82 18.33
C GLY A 234 10.70 -8.24 17.18
N GLY A 235 10.87 -9.52 16.95
CA GLY A 235 11.61 -10.05 15.81
C GLY A 235 11.05 -9.53 14.49
N GLY A 236 9.75 -9.65 14.29
CA GLY A 236 9.04 -9.07 13.16
C GLY A 236 8.82 -7.57 13.33
N ILE A 237 7.95 -7.17 14.26
CA ILE A 237 7.62 -5.75 14.50
C ILE A 237 7.81 -5.40 15.98
N TYR A 238 8.51 -4.31 16.22
CA TYR A 238 8.59 -3.62 17.51
C TYR A 238 7.79 -2.32 17.47
N VAL A 239 6.97 -2.09 18.49
CA VAL A 239 6.16 -0.86 18.63
C VAL A 239 6.50 -0.20 19.97
N ASP A 240 6.97 1.04 19.91
CA ASP A 240 7.28 1.84 21.11
C ASP A 240 6.01 2.29 21.85
N SER A 241 6.20 2.75 23.08
CA SER A 241 5.11 3.12 24.00
C SER A 241 4.17 4.21 23.46
N LEU A 242 4.68 5.13 22.64
CA LEU A 242 3.92 6.24 22.05
C LEU A 242 3.42 5.97 20.63
N ALA A 243 3.74 4.81 20.07
CA ALA A 243 3.36 4.45 18.70
C ALA A 243 2.09 3.60 18.67
N TRP A 244 1.23 3.83 17.69
CA TRP A 244 -0.04 3.10 17.51
C TRP A 244 -0.28 2.80 16.03
N PRO A 245 0.43 1.82 15.47
CA PRO A 245 0.21 1.39 14.09
C PRO A 245 -1.16 0.73 13.91
N VAL A 246 -1.66 0.73 12.69
CA VAL A 246 -2.73 -0.15 12.25
C VAL A 246 -2.10 -1.30 11.46
N LEU A 247 -2.25 -2.54 11.95
CA LEU A 247 -1.69 -3.74 11.32
C LEU A 247 -2.80 -4.54 10.65
N GLY A 248 -2.64 -4.81 9.36
CA GLY A 248 -3.65 -5.51 8.58
C GLY A 248 -4.75 -4.59 8.06
N GLY A 249 -5.60 -5.13 7.20
CA GLY A 249 -6.63 -4.37 6.50
C GLY A 249 -8.05 -4.68 6.98
N SER A 250 -9.02 -3.89 6.53
CA SER A 250 -10.43 -4.08 6.90
C SER A 250 -11.09 -5.28 6.22
N THR A 251 -10.48 -5.95 5.26
CA THR A 251 -11.21 -6.91 4.42
C THR A 251 -10.42 -8.02 3.76
N THR A 252 -9.12 -8.21 3.84
CA THR A 252 -8.49 -9.39 3.19
C THR A 252 -6.99 -9.29 2.96
N ILE A 253 -6.35 -8.15 3.23
CA ILE A 253 -4.92 -8.00 3.01
C ILE A 253 -4.25 -7.83 4.38
N GLY A 254 -4.13 -8.92 5.12
CA GLY A 254 -3.37 -8.98 6.36
C GLY A 254 -1.87 -9.12 6.10
N ASN A 255 -1.06 -8.82 7.11
CA ASN A 255 0.35 -9.19 7.06
C ASN A 255 0.52 -10.67 7.39
N VAL A 256 1.58 -11.27 6.88
CA VAL A 256 1.95 -12.66 7.16
C VAL A 256 3.22 -12.67 8.01
N PHE A 257 3.20 -13.39 9.13
CA PHE A 257 4.30 -13.45 10.10
C PHE A 257 4.72 -14.89 10.36
N PHE A 258 5.99 -15.21 10.17
CA PHE A 258 6.56 -16.52 10.51
C PHE A 258 8.07 -16.44 10.72
N ASP A 259 8.65 -17.41 11.41
CA ASP A 259 10.10 -17.61 11.59
C ASP A 259 10.89 -16.37 12.07
N ASN A 260 10.25 -15.38 12.70
CA ASN A 260 10.97 -14.26 13.29
C ASN A 260 11.50 -14.65 14.69
N TYR A 261 12.64 -14.06 15.11
CA TYR A 261 13.29 -14.41 16.35
C TYR A 261 13.52 -13.22 17.28
N ALA A 262 13.08 -13.38 18.51
CA ALA A 262 13.31 -12.47 19.66
C ALA A 262 13.08 -13.22 20.98
N ASP A 263 13.46 -12.64 22.12
CA ASP A 263 13.16 -13.20 23.44
C ASP A 263 11.65 -13.12 23.76
N LEU A 264 11.02 -11.99 23.40
CA LEU A 264 9.59 -11.74 23.58
C LEU A 264 9.00 -11.06 22.36
N GLY A 265 7.77 -11.46 22.01
CA GLY A 265 7.08 -10.94 20.85
C GLY A 265 7.86 -11.21 19.57
N LYS A 266 8.15 -12.47 19.30
CA LYS A 266 8.91 -12.86 18.09
C LYS A 266 8.32 -12.21 16.84
N LEU A 267 6.99 -12.18 16.75
CA LEU A 267 6.26 -11.62 15.62
C LEU A 267 5.88 -10.16 15.88
N LEU A 268 5.24 -9.88 17.03
CA LEU A 268 4.77 -8.54 17.40
C LEU A 268 5.12 -8.23 18.86
N TYR A 269 5.72 -7.06 19.09
CA TYR A 269 6.01 -6.56 20.43
C TYR A 269 5.55 -5.12 20.60
N LYS A 270 4.85 -4.83 21.72
CA LYS A 270 4.47 -3.48 22.15
C LYS A 270 5.17 -3.13 23.45
N ASN A 271 5.96 -2.07 23.44
CA ASN A 271 6.56 -1.50 24.64
C ASN A 271 5.53 -0.68 25.43
N PHE A 272 5.60 -0.74 26.75
CA PHE A 272 4.78 0.06 27.65
C PHE A 272 5.66 0.90 28.56
N SER A 273 5.36 2.18 28.68
CA SER A 273 5.85 2.96 29.80
C SER A 273 5.10 2.54 31.06
N ALA A 274 5.76 2.59 32.21
CA ALA A 274 5.18 2.20 33.52
C ALA A 274 3.88 2.96 33.88
N ASP A 275 3.61 4.08 33.22
CA ASP A 275 2.45 4.96 33.43
C ASP A 275 1.36 4.81 32.35
N SER A 276 1.54 3.93 31.36
CA SER A 276 0.56 3.75 30.28
C SER A 276 -0.47 2.70 30.67
N TYR A 277 -1.71 3.13 30.93
CA TYR A 277 -2.85 2.26 30.90
C TYR A 277 -3.20 1.98 29.45
N ILE A 278 -3.29 0.70 29.07
CA ILE A 278 -3.80 0.33 27.75
C ILE A 278 -5.32 0.58 27.75
N TRP A 279 -5.76 1.66 27.14
CA TRP A 279 -7.18 1.99 27.03
C TRP A 279 -7.79 1.31 25.80
N ASP A 280 -7.04 1.24 24.69
CA ASP A 280 -7.45 0.58 23.46
C ASP A 280 -6.31 -0.28 22.91
N PRO A 281 -6.55 -1.54 22.56
CA PRO A 281 -5.53 -2.37 21.90
C PRO A 281 -5.21 -1.86 20.49
N ILE A 282 -4.01 -2.17 20.01
CA ILE A 282 -3.59 -1.87 18.64
C ILE A 282 -4.42 -2.76 17.69
N TYR A 283 -5.01 -2.14 16.70
CA TYR A 283 -5.73 -2.84 15.65
C TYR A 283 -4.78 -3.73 14.85
N ALA A 284 -4.99 -5.05 14.88
CA ALA A 284 -4.17 -6.06 14.21
C ALA A 284 -5.03 -7.18 13.59
N HIS A 285 -6.15 -6.80 12.98
CA HIS A 285 -7.10 -7.74 12.38
C HIS A 285 -6.59 -8.33 11.07
N HIS A 286 -7.11 -9.52 10.75
CA HIS A 286 -6.87 -10.24 9.48
C HIS A 286 -5.41 -10.57 9.20
N ASN A 287 -4.51 -10.50 10.18
CA ASN A 287 -3.14 -10.96 10.00
C ASN A 287 -3.05 -12.49 10.05
N TYR A 288 -2.02 -13.03 9.41
CA TYR A 288 -1.73 -14.45 9.31
C TYR A 288 -0.54 -14.78 10.18
N PHE A 289 -0.69 -15.78 11.04
CA PHE A 289 0.33 -16.27 11.96
C PHE A 289 0.49 -17.79 11.81
N GLU A 290 1.61 -18.35 12.25
CA GLU A 290 1.79 -19.82 12.29
C GLU A 290 0.66 -20.52 13.04
N GLU A 291 0.21 -19.92 14.14
CA GLU A 291 -0.99 -20.34 14.88
C GLU A 291 -1.89 -19.13 15.14
N CYS A 292 -3.21 -19.32 15.04
CA CYS A 292 -4.21 -18.30 15.39
C CYS A 292 -5.17 -18.83 16.47
N PRO A 293 -5.29 -18.15 17.62
CA PRO A 293 -4.51 -16.99 18.04
C PRO A 293 -3.05 -17.34 18.37
N PRO A 294 -2.10 -16.44 18.11
CA PRO A 294 -0.70 -16.64 18.47
C PRO A 294 -0.50 -16.67 19.99
N ASP A 295 0.57 -17.27 20.44
CA ASP A 295 0.88 -17.34 21.88
C ASP A 295 1.55 -16.06 22.42
N SER A 296 1.81 -16.03 23.73
CA SER A 296 2.41 -14.87 24.41
C SER A 296 3.92 -14.72 24.18
N ILE A 297 4.56 -15.68 23.54
CA ILE A 297 5.97 -15.57 23.11
C ILE A 297 6.03 -14.89 21.74
N ASP A 298 5.08 -15.20 20.88
CA ASP A 298 4.98 -14.69 19.53
C ASP A 298 4.43 -13.27 19.48
N VAL A 299 3.41 -12.99 20.32
CA VAL A 299 2.78 -11.66 20.41
C VAL A 299 2.78 -11.18 21.87
N TYR A 300 3.54 -10.12 22.17
CA TYR A 300 3.71 -9.68 23.54
C TYR A 300 3.48 -8.17 23.73
N PRO A 301 2.82 -7.76 24.79
CA PRO A 301 1.86 -8.58 25.55
C PRO A 301 0.55 -8.75 24.76
N LEU A 302 -0.09 -9.91 24.89
CA LEU A 302 -1.30 -10.25 24.12
C LEU A 302 -2.43 -9.22 24.24
N ASN A 303 -2.62 -8.65 25.42
CA ASN A 303 -3.68 -7.67 25.67
C ASN A 303 -3.45 -6.29 25.05
N ALA A 304 -2.29 -6.08 24.42
CA ALA A 304 -1.99 -4.85 23.68
C ALA A 304 -2.50 -4.87 22.24
N TRP A 305 -2.99 -6.01 21.78
CA TRP A 305 -3.33 -6.23 20.38
C TRP A 305 -4.76 -6.71 20.24
N ASP A 306 -5.49 -6.09 19.35
CA ASP A 306 -6.80 -6.59 18.90
C ASP A 306 -6.54 -7.53 17.71
N LEU A 307 -6.57 -8.81 17.98
CA LEU A 307 -6.24 -9.89 17.04
C LEU A 307 -7.49 -10.53 16.42
N ASP A 308 -8.62 -9.85 16.46
CA ASP A 308 -9.85 -10.38 15.88
C ASP A 308 -9.66 -10.74 14.39
N ASN A 309 -10.27 -11.86 14.00
CA ASN A 309 -10.15 -12.40 12.64
C ASN A 309 -8.70 -12.68 12.17
N CYS A 310 -7.81 -13.07 13.08
CA CYS A 310 -6.51 -13.60 12.66
C CYS A 310 -6.69 -14.95 11.93
N HIS A 311 -5.70 -15.35 11.15
CA HIS A 311 -5.70 -16.59 10.38
C HIS A 311 -4.46 -17.41 10.66
N SER A 312 -4.58 -18.76 10.66
CA SER A 312 -3.42 -19.65 10.69
C SER A 312 -2.84 -19.81 9.30
N ILE A 313 -1.51 -19.90 9.23
CA ILE A 313 -0.79 -20.24 8.01
C ILE A 313 -0.77 -21.76 7.89
N ASP A 314 -1.48 -22.32 6.91
CA ASP A 314 -1.42 -23.74 6.61
C ASP A 314 -0.18 -24.01 5.72
N PHE A 315 0.93 -24.42 6.34
CA PHE A 315 2.09 -24.91 5.58
C PHE A 315 1.78 -26.28 4.99
N VAL A 316 1.51 -26.36 3.72
CA VAL A 316 1.51 -27.65 3.01
C VAL A 316 2.96 -28.05 2.77
N GLU A 317 3.42 -29.12 3.46
CA GLU A 317 4.75 -29.72 3.23
C GLU A 317 4.92 -30.01 1.74
N ASN A 318 5.75 -29.24 1.05
CA ASN A 318 6.19 -29.31 -0.35
C ASN A 318 5.69 -28.22 -1.32
N ASP A 319 5.11 -27.12 -0.88
CA ASP A 319 4.90 -25.99 -1.80
C ASP A 319 5.43 -24.68 -1.17
N PRO A 320 6.44 -24.01 -1.79
CA PRO A 320 6.98 -22.75 -1.26
C PRO A 320 6.06 -21.54 -1.48
N THR A 321 4.81 -21.74 -1.89
CA THR A 321 3.85 -20.67 -2.08
C THR A 321 2.88 -20.66 -0.89
N ILE A 322 2.98 -19.66 -0.02
CA ILE A 322 1.95 -19.38 0.96
C ILE A 322 0.67 -19.06 0.18
N GLN A 323 -0.29 -19.98 0.23
CA GLN A 323 -1.60 -19.75 -0.35
C GLN A 323 -2.36 -18.77 0.55
N LEU A 324 -2.24 -17.50 0.28
CA LEU A 324 -3.20 -16.50 0.76
C LEU A 324 -4.56 -16.79 0.10
N GLY A 325 -5.42 -17.52 0.83
CA GLY A 325 -6.66 -18.06 0.31
C GLY A 325 -7.71 -17.00 0.06
N SER A 326 -7.71 -16.34 -1.08
CA SER A 326 -8.93 -15.77 -1.64
C SER A 326 -8.80 -15.56 -3.15
N PHE A 327 -9.86 -15.86 -3.85
CA PHE A 327 -10.04 -15.47 -5.25
C PHE A 327 -10.24 -13.94 -5.28
N HIS A 328 -9.42 -13.22 -6.06
CA HIS A 328 -9.47 -11.76 -6.06
C HIS A 328 -9.28 -11.19 -7.47
N LEU A 329 -10.05 -10.13 -7.77
CA LEU A 329 -9.85 -9.32 -8.96
C LEU A 329 -8.99 -8.11 -8.59
N ASN A 330 -7.74 -8.13 -9.03
CA ASN A 330 -6.80 -7.02 -8.76
C ASN A 330 -7.15 -5.79 -9.59
N PRO A 331 -6.85 -4.57 -9.11
CA PRO A 331 -7.01 -3.36 -9.88
C PRO A 331 -6.36 -3.47 -11.26
N ASN A 332 -7.12 -3.18 -12.32
CA ASN A 332 -6.55 -3.19 -13.66
C ASN A 332 -5.52 -2.08 -13.84
N TYR A 333 -4.40 -2.40 -14.48
CA TYR A 333 -3.31 -1.44 -14.67
C TYR A 333 -2.80 -1.44 -16.13
N PRO A 334 -2.57 -0.25 -16.68
CA PRO A 334 -2.88 1.08 -16.15
C PRO A 334 -4.40 1.33 -16.01
N ASN A 335 -4.80 2.20 -15.08
CA ASN A 335 -6.17 2.70 -14.97
C ASN A 335 -6.13 4.14 -14.41
N PRO A 336 -6.43 5.19 -15.19
CA PRO A 336 -6.92 5.15 -16.58
C PRO A 336 -5.93 4.56 -17.58
N PHE A 337 -6.42 4.00 -18.70
CA PHE A 337 -5.60 3.30 -19.70
C PHE A 337 -5.84 3.77 -21.15
N ASN A 338 -4.88 3.51 -22.05
CA ASN A 338 -4.96 3.86 -23.47
C ASN A 338 -4.04 2.98 -24.33
N PRO A 339 -4.53 2.16 -25.25
CA PRO A 339 -5.84 1.51 -25.22
C PRO A 339 -5.79 0.18 -24.47
N LEU A 340 -4.63 -0.22 -23.91
CA LEU A 340 -4.37 -1.51 -23.28
C LEU A 340 -4.39 -1.39 -21.76
N THR A 341 -4.97 -2.38 -21.09
CA THR A 341 -4.85 -2.55 -19.64
C THR A 341 -4.74 -4.04 -19.30
N ASN A 342 -4.01 -4.35 -18.24
CA ASN A 342 -3.90 -5.68 -17.69
C ASN A 342 -4.99 -5.87 -16.62
N ILE A 343 -5.75 -6.94 -16.72
CA ILE A 343 -6.72 -7.39 -15.73
C ILE A 343 -6.13 -8.62 -15.07
N SER A 344 -5.80 -8.53 -13.80
CA SER A 344 -5.17 -9.61 -13.05
C SER A 344 -6.16 -10.26 -12.08
N ILE A 345 -6.19 -11.59 -12.06
CA ILE A 345 -7.08 -12.40 -11.24
C ILE A 345 -6.23 -13.38 -10.44
N SER A 346 -6.28 -13.28 -9.11
CA SER A 346 -5.66 -14.24 -8.21
C SER A 346 -6.62 -15.36 -7.89
N VAL A 347 -6.20 -16.61 -8.05
CA VAL A 347 -7.01 -17.81 -7.87
C VAL A 347 -6.40 -18.67 -6.78
N ALA A 348 -7.11 -18.82 -5.67
CA ALA A 348 -6.69 -19.65 -4.54
C ALA A 348 -7.00 -21.15 -4.74
N ASP A 349 -8.14 -21.45 -5.38
CA ASP A 349 -8.54 -22.81 -5.70
C ASP A 349 -8.84 -22.94 -7.21
N PRO A 350 -8.41 -24.03 -7.87
CA PRO A 350 -8.67 -24.22 -9.28
C PRO A 350 -10.16 -24.04 -9.60
N SER A 351 -10.50 -23.07 -10.45
CA SER A 351 -11.87 -22.65 -10.66
C SER A 351 -12.18 -22.32 -12.12
N SER A 352 -13.42 -22.56 -12.49
CA SER A 352 -13.97 -22.03 -13.75
C SER A 352 -14.35 -20.57 -13.56
N VAL A 353 -13.68 -19.68 -14.28
CA VAL A 353 -13.81 -18.23 -14.12
C VAL A 353 -14.42 -17.63 -15.37
N SER A 354 -15.36 -16.74 -15.17
CA SER A 354 -15.95 -15.88 -16.21
C SER A 354 -15.59 -14.44 -15.95
N LEU A 355 -14.79 -13.84 -16.84
CA LEU A 355 -14.52 -12.42 -16.86
C LEU A 355 -15.41 -11.78 -17.94
N THR A 356 -16.11 -10.70 -17.58
CA THR A 356 -16.97 -9.95 -18.49
C THR A 356 -16.71 -8.46 -18.33
N ILE A 357 -16.77 -7.74 -19.45
CA ILE A 357 -16.57 -6.29 -19.46
C ILE A 357 -17.85 -5.65 -20.00
N HIS A 358 -18.36 -4.65 -19.28
CA HIS A 358 -19.60 -3.98 -19.59
C HIS A 358 -19.40 -2.47 -19.71
N ASP A 359 -20.19 -1.81 -20.55
CA ASP A 359 -20.29 -0.36 -20.57
C ASP A 359 -21.19 0.19 -19.42
N LEU A 360 -21.31 1.51 -19.31
CA LEU A 360 -22.17 2.17 -18.33
C LEU A 360 -23.65 1.80 -18.43
N LYS A 361 -24.10 1.30 -19.59
CA LYS A 361 -25.50 0.88 -19.81
C LYS A 361 -25.70 -0.60 -19.46
N GLY A 362 -24.63 -1.29 -19.05
CA GLY A 362 -24.65 -2.72 -18.78
C GLY A 362 -24.53 -3.59 -20.03
N THR A 363 -24.21 -3.00 -21.20
CA THR A 363 -24.01 -3.76 -22.43
C THR A 363 -22.73 -4.56 -22.33
N LEU A 364 -22.78 -5.85 -22.63
CA LEU A 364 -21.60 -6.71 -22.68
C LEU A 364 -20.69 -6.27 -23.85
N ILE A 365 -19.46 -5.91 -23.52
CA ILE A 365 -18.45 -5.46 -24.48
C ILE A 365 -17.48 -6.58 -24.82
N ASP A 366 -17.02 -7.31 -23.78
CA ASP A 366 -16.09 -8.43 -23.95
C ASP A 366 -16.36 -9.52 -22.94
N GLN A 367 -15.98 -10.75 -23.27
CA GLN A 367 -16.15 -11.90 -22.39
C GLN A 367 -15.03 -12.92 -22.59
N TRP A 368 -14.50 -13.38 -21.48
CA TRP A 368 -13.51 -14.42 -21.44
C TRP A 368 -13.90 -15.47 -20.39
N LYS A 369 -13.87 -16.75 -20.76
CA LYS A 369 -14.15 -17.88 -19.86
C LYS A 369 -13.05 -18.91 -19.96
N THR A 370 -12.52 -19.29 -18.83
CA THR A 370 -11.47 -20.31 -18.78
C THR A 370 -11.50 -21.02 -17.44
N PHE A 371 -10.84 -22.16 -17.38
CA PHE A 371 -10.48 -22.80 -16.13
C PHE A 371 -9.11 -22.27 -15.72
N LEU A 372 -9.00 -21.71 -14.51
CA LEU A 372 -7.77 -21.18 -13.95
C LEU A 372 -7.28 -22.10 -12.83
N GLU A 373 -6.02 -22.47 -12.90
CA GLU A 373 -5.30 -23.15 -11.84
C GLU A 373 -4.99 -22.14 -10.70
N ILE A 374 -4.49 -22.64 -9.58
CA ILE A 374 -3.99 -21.79 -8.49
C ILE A 374 -2.91 -20.86 -9.01
N GLY A 375 -2.97 -19.59 -8.63
CA GLY A 375 -2.00 -18.57 -9.02
C GLY A 375 -2.64 -17.31 -9.61
N ASN A 376 -1.80 -16.41 -10.10
CA ASN A 376 -2.23 -15.18 -10.73
C ASN A 376 -2.29 -15.34 -12.24
N HIS A 377 -3.39 -14.84 -12.80
CA HIS A 377 -3.67 -14.90 -14.23
C HIS A 377 -3.91 -13.50 -14.76
N VAL A 378 -3.23 -13.14 -15.85
CA VAL A 378 -3.37 -11.83 -16.46
C VAL A 378 -4.07 -11.94 -17.79
N TYR A 379 -5.13 -11.17 -17.95
CA TYR A 379 -5.82 -10.94 -19.21
C TYR A 379 -5.53 -9.53 -19.70
N VAL A 380 -4.94 -9.41 -20.90
CA VAL A 380 -4.67 -8.11 -21.51
C VAL A 380 -5.93 -7.69 -22.30
N TRP A 381 -6.58 -6.63 -21.84
CA TRP A 381 -7.72 -6.08 -22.52
C TRP A 381 -7.32 -4.96 -23.48
N ASP A 382 -7.61 -5.18 -24.78
CA ASP A 382 -7.39 -4.20 -25.85
C ASP A 382 -8.70 -3.49 -26.19
N ALA A 383 -8.82 -2.24 -25.78
CA ALA A 383 -9.98 -1.39 -26.03
C ALA A 383 -9.78 -0.42 -27.22
N GLN A 384 -8.88 -0.74 -28.17
CA GLN A 384 -8.54 0.14 -29.30
C GLN A 384 -9.76 0.58 -30.13
N THR A 385 -10.77 -0.25 -30.25
CA THR A 385 -11.98 0.05 -31.04
C THR A 385 -13.09 0.74 -30.23
N LEU A 386 -12.94 0.83 -28.92
CA LEU A 386 -13.97 1.34 -28.02
C LEU A 386 -13.82 2.85 -27.80
N PRO A 387 -14.90 3.60 -27.55
CA PRO A 387 -14.83 5.01 -27.20
C PRO A 387 -14.24 5.21 -25.79
N SER A 388 -13.63 6.38 -25.55
CA SER A 388 -13.27 6.80 -24.19
C SER A 388 -14.48 6.75 -23.28
N GLY A 389 -14.31 6.24 -22.05
CA GLY A 389 -15.43 6.07 -21.14
C GLY A 389 -15.13 5.17 -19.96
N ILE A 390 -16.13 4.96 -19.13
CA ILE A 390 -16.09 4.06 -17.98
C ILE A 390 -16.65 2.71 -18.37
N TYR A 391 -15.91 1.67 -17.99
CA TYR A 391 -16.27 0.27 -18.16
C TYR A 391 -16.23 -0.45 -16.83
N PHE A 392 -16.99 -1.54 -16.70
CA PHE A 392 -16.99 -2.38 -15.53
C PHE A 392 -16.46 -3.76 -15.90
N ILE A 393 -15.37 -4.13 -15.24
CA ILE A 393 -14.78 -5.46 -15.31
C ILE A 393 -15.43 -6.29 -14.21
N LYS A 394 -16.06 -7.39 -14.58
CA LYS A 394 -16.69 -8.32 -13.64
C LYS A 394 -16.03 -9.68 -13.75
N VAL A 395 -15.71 -10.27 -12.62
CA VAL A 395 -15.21 -11.64 -12.53
C VAL A 395 -16.14 -12.46 -11.67
N GLU A 396 -16.47 -13.65 -12.12
CA GLU A 396 -17.39 -14.57 -11.45
C GLU A 396 -16.84 -16.01 -11.52
N SER A 397 -16.90 -16.69 -10.40
CA SER A 397 -16.70 -18.15 -10.27
C SER A 397 -17.84 -18.75 -9.45
N SER A 398 -17.81 -20.06 -9.19
CA SER A 398 -18.82 -20.73 -8.37
C SER A 398 -18.91 -20.22 -6.94
N GLN A 399 -17.85 -19.59 -6.41
CA GLN A 399 -17.73 -19.17 -5.01
C GLN A 399 -17.39 -17.69 -4.84
N PHE A 400 -17.14 -16.98 -5.93
CA PHE A 400 -16.60 -15.62 -5.90
C PHE A 400 -17.26 -14.74 -6.96
N TYR A 401 -17.45 -13.48 -6.60
CA TYR A 401 -17.91 -12.41 -7.48
C TYR A 401 -17.24 -11.09 -7.09
N ASP A 402 -16.63 -10.41 -8.07
CA ASP A 402 -16.05 -9.09 -7.87
C ASP A 402 -16.24 -8.20 -9.11
N THR A 403 -16.22 -6.88 -8.90
CA THR A 403 -16.42 -5.89 -9.98
C THR A 403 -15.54 -4.69 -9.78
N GLN A 404 -14.81 -4.31 -10.82
CA GLN A 404 -13.96 -3.12 -10.84
C GLN A 404 -14.34 -2.15 -11.93
N LYS A 405 -14.00 -0.88 -11.70
CA LYS A 405 -14.17 0.21 -12.68
C LYS A 405 -12.88 0.42 -13.45
N ALA A 406 -12.95 0.37 -14.78
CA ALA A 406 -11.88 0.71 -15.70
C ALA A 406 -12.21 1.99 -16.46
N ILE A 407 -11.23 2.87 -16.65
CA ILE A 407 -11.39 4.16 -17.33
C ILE A 407 -10.51 4.17 -18.58
N LEU A 408 -11.14 4.13 -19.76
CA LEU A 408 -10.44 4.27 -21.04
C LEU A 408 -10.35 5.73 -21.43
N LEU A 409 -9.14 6.21 -21.67
CA LEU A 409 -8.85 7.55 -22.17
C LEU A 409 -8.08 7.43 -23.50
N LYS A 410 -8.64 7.92 -24.58
CA LYS A 410 -7.98 8.00 -25.90
C LYS A 410 -7.61 9.41 -26.20
#